data_d8b6f77183f6694bbfe065cd7f1de960
#
_entry.id   d8b6f77183f6694bbfe065cd7f1de960
#
_cell.length_a   1.000
_cell.length_b   1.000
_cell.length_c   1.000
_cell.angle_alpha   90.00
_cell.angle_beta   90.00
_cell.angle_gamma   90.00
#
_symmetry.space_group_name_H-M   'P 1'
#
loop_
_entity.id
_entity.type
_entity.pdbx_description
1 polymer ?
#
loop_
_entity_poly.entity_id
_entity_poly.type
_entity_poly.pdbx_seq_one_letter_code
_entity_poly.pdbx_strand_id
1 'polypeptide(L)'
;MNNKLKYAALLSAVILPLSLVGCQSQSINNSTPQTATLQQTPEVRMMAHLKALQSIAQKHEGHRAVATAGGLATAQYIRDYAKQKGLTAQLIPFENSKKKVGHNVIVEIKGQSIDKAIIIGAHYDSVDQGPGINDNGSGVAVVLELMDYYAQTTPKQTMYFAFWDSEEEGIAGSKAFVDKMSAKQLQGVSAYINVDMVGTKTPTIMLVDSTKSSVDEMEQLLKQQNMKPEDYQPLIESLRAVPTHAGDTKLENYLTQFFKARSYPVRKDVSTLLASDTLPFLGKVPVASLVFFNEQMKGNVLEFAPCYHQACDTLEGIEPKSLNLAIDAIQGLVQHIQTTP
;
A
#
# COMPACT_ATOMS: atom_id res chain seq x y z
N MET A 1 -55.00 36.50 -29.01
CA MET A 1 -55.15 37.84 -28.41
C MET A 1 -53.74 38.26 -28.04
N ASN A 2 -53.05 39.02 -28.91
CA ASN A 2 -52.86 40.48 -28.90
C ASN A 2 -52.21 40.98 -27.57
N ASN A 3 -51.06 41.62 -27.47
CA ASN A 3 -50.47 42.78 -28.20
C ASN A 3 -48.97 42.83 -27.84
N LYS A 4 -47.97 43.04 -28.64
CA LYS A 4 -47.36 44.18 -29.33
C LYS A 4 -47.39 45.53 -28.58
N LEU A 5 -46.15 46.11 -28.38
CA LEU A 5 -45.70 47.48 -28.70
C LEU A 5 -44.35 47.71 -28.01
N LYS A 6 -43.22 48.01 -28.64
CA LYS A 6 -42.72 49.10 -29.51
C LYS A 6 -42.27 50.36 -28.73
N TYR A 7 -41.12 50.85 -29.19
CA TYR A 7 -40.49 52.20 -29.17
C TYR A 7 -39.50 52.50 -28.02
N ALA A 8 -38.44 53.25 -28.16
CA ALA A 8 -37.82 53.98 -29.27
C ALA A 8 -36.38 54.37 -28.84
N ALA A 9 -35.58 54.67 -29.85
CA ALA A 9 -34.22 55.19 -29.77
C ALA A 9 -34.17 56.63 -29.25
N LEU A 10 -33.04 57.03 -28.66
CA LEU A 10 -32.56 58.40 -28.65
C LEU A 10 -31.03 58.43 -28.76
N LEU A 11 -30.59 58.99 -29.91
CA LEU A 11 -29.23 59.42 -30.15
C LEU A 11 -28.89 60.61 -29.28
N SER A 12 -27.67 60.70 -28.77
CA SER A 12 -27.01 61.96 -28.44
C SER A 12 -25.52 61.83 -28.73
N ALA A 13 -25.11 62.58 -29.73
CA ALA A 13 -23.74 62.82 -30.11
C ALA A 13 -23.06 63.78 -29.13
N VAL A 14 -21.85 63.50 -28.68
CA VAL A 14 -20.95 64.46 -28.06
C VAL A 14 -19.52 64.23 -28.59
N ILE A 15 -18.97 65.34 -29.00
CA ILE A 15 -17.78 65.69 -29.73
C ILE A 15 -16.50 65.29 -29.00
N LEU A 16 -15.49 64.81 -29.77
CA LEU A 16 -14.09 64.60 -29.37
C LEU A 16 -13.36 65.87 -29.02
N PRO A 17 -12.30 65.82 -28.24
CA PRO A 17 -11.04 66.46 -28.64
C PRO A 17 -9.92 65.40 -28.82
N LEU A 18 -9.22 65.57 -29.98
CA LEU A 18 -7.94 64.98 -30.24
C LEU A 18 -6.91 65.45 -29.22
N SER A 19 -6.30 64.54 -28.52
CA SER A 19 -5.01 64.76 -27.88
C SER A 19 -4.01 63.74 -28.41
N LEU A 20 -3.01 64.21 -29.10
CA LEU A 20 -1.80 63.54 -29.51
C LEU A 20 -1.06 63.04 -28.28
N VAL A 21 -0.90 61.74 -28.13
CA VAL A 21 0.04 61.18 -27.17
C VAL A 21 0.93 60.17 -27.90
N GLY A 22 2.23 60.37 -27.69
CA GLY A 22 3.31 59.72 -28.38
C GLY A 22 3.35 58.20 -28.29
N CYS A 23 3.91 57.58 -29.32
CA CYS A 23 4.30 56.19 -29.36
C CYS A 23 5.34 55.88 -28.31
N GLN A 24 4.92 55.24 -27.18
CA GLN A 24 5.81 54.41 -26.40
C GLN A 24 5.65 52.95 -26.87
N SER A 25 6.71 52.43 -27.45
CA SER A 25 6.84 51.01 -27.76
C SER A 25 6.85 50.22 -26.46
N GLN A 26 5.70 49.65 -26.09
CA GLN A 26 5.66 48.58 -25.07
C GLN A 26 6.22 47.30 -25.70
N SER A 27 7.35 46.85 -25.20
CA SER A 27 7.86 45.51 -25.43
C SER A 27 6.83 44.52 -24.92
N ILE A 28 6.17 43.79 -25.82
CA ILE A 28 5.32 42.64 -25.49
C ILE A 28 6.27 41.58 -24.94
N ASN A 29 6.35 41.47 -23.64
CA ASN A 29 6.88 40.27 -22.98
C ASN A 29 5.96 39.12 -23.36
N ASN A 30 6.33 38.35 -24.36
CA ASN A 30 5.81 37.03 -24.63
C ASN A 30 6.28 36.13 -23.49
N SER A 31 5.64 36.19 -22.32
CA SER A 31 5.65 35.13 -21.38
C SER A 31 4.85 33.98 -21.98
N THR A 32 5.56 33.02 -22.57
CA THR A 32 5.01 31.69 -22.89
C THR A 32 4.26 31.20 -21.64
N PRO A 33 3.00 30.75 -21.77
CA PRO A 33 2.33 30.15 -20.63
C PRO A 33 3.19 28.96 -20.20
N GLN A 34 3.82 29.08 -19.05
CA GLN A 34 4.45 27.96 -18.39
C GLN A 34 3.29 26.98 -18.08
N THR A 35 3.19 25.93 -18.90
CA THR A 35 2.24 24.85 -18.69
C THR A 35 2.55 24.31 -17.30
N ALA A 36 1.83 24.78 -16.29
CA ALA A 36 1.85 24.19 -14.97
C ALA A 36 1.45 22.72 -15.19
N THR A 37 2.43 21.83 -15.11
CA THR A 37 2.18 20.40 -15.11
C THR A 37 1.27 20.16 -13.91
N LEU A 38 -0.01 19.92 -14.15
CA LEU A 38 -0.97 19.57 -13.11
C LEU A 38 -0.39 18.35 -12.37
N GLN A 39 0.06 18.59 -11.16
CA GLN A 39 0.64 17.53 -10.34
C GLN A 39 -0.45 16.49 -10.12
N GLN A 40 -0.25 15.30 -10.65
CA GLN A 40 -1.23 14.22 -10.55
C GLN A 40 -1.50 13.91 -9.07
N THR A 41 -2.76 13.62 -8.73
CA THR A 41 -3.11 13.21 -7.37
C THR A 41 -2.47 11.86 -7.02
N PRO A 42 -2.24 11.54 -5.73
CA PRO A 42 -1.76 10.23 -5.31
C PRO A 42 -2.57 9.07 -5.91
N GLU A 43 -3.89 9.20 -5.94
CA GLU A 43 -4.79 8.24 -6.55
C GLU A 43 -4.47 7.96 -8.02
N VAL A 44 -4.27 9.01 -8.82
CA VAL A 44 -3.96 8.89 -10.24
C VAL A 44 -2.61 8.18 -10.43
N ARG A 45 -1.62 8.48 -9.58
CA ARG A 45 -0.30 7.82 -9.65
C ARG A 45 -0.39 6.36 -9.26
N MET A 46 -1.09 6.00 -8.18
CA MET A 46 -1.30 4.61 -7.78
C MET A 46 -2.02 3.80 -8.85
N MET A 47 -3.08 4.34 -9.44
CA MET A 47 -3.78 3.68 -10.55
C MET A 47 -2.89 3.52 -11.79
N ALA A 48 -1.95 4.43 -12.04
CA ALA A 48 -0.96 4.27 -13.10
C ALA A 48 0.02 3.12 -12.80
N HIS A 49 0.45 2.95 -11.54
CA HIS A 49 1.26 1.81 -11.13
C HIS A 49 0.52 0.48 -11.33
N LEU A 50 -0.72 0.39 -10.88
CA LEU A 50 -1.56 -0.81 -11.07
C LEU A 50 -1.74 -1.15 -12.55
N LYS A 51 -1.98 -0.15 -13.39
CA LYS A 51 -2.06 -0.34 -14.85
C LYS A 51 -0.75 -0.87 -15.44
N ALA A 52 0.39 -0.39 -14.95
CA ALA A 52 1.70 -0.89 -15.37
C ALA A 52 1.91 -2.35 -14.95
N LEU A 53 1.57 -2.72 -13.71
CA LEU A 53 1.65 -4.10 -13.22
C LEU A 53 0.75 -5.03 -14.02
N GLN A 54 -0.49 -4.64 -14.29
CA GLN A 54 -1.40 -5.43 -15.14
C GLN A 54 -0.84 -5.60 -16.56
N SER A 55 -0.27 -4.54 -17.14
CA SER A 55 0.36 -4.62 -18.46
C SER A 55 1.58 -5.54 -18.48
N ILE A 56 2.36 -5.58 -17.38
CA ILE A 56 3.46 -6.53 -17.21
C ILE A 56 2.91 -7.96 -17.22
N ALA A 57 1.93 -8.25 -16.37
CA ALA A 57 1.31 -9.57 -16.33
C ALA A 57 0.78 -10.01 -17.71
N GLN A 58 0.03 -9.13 -18.39
CA GLN A 58 -0.52 -9.41 -19.73
C GLN A 58 0.54 -9.74 -20.78
N LYS A 59 1.74 -9.17 -20.68
CA LYS A 59 2.87 -9.43 -21.58
C LYS A 59 3.64 -10.71 -21.24
N HIS A 60 3.41 -11.25 -20.05
CA HIS A 60 4.18 -12.36 -19.50
C HIS A 60 3.24 -13.42 -18.90
N GLU A 61 2.55 -14.17 -19.77
CA GLU A 61 1.72 -15.34 -19.43
C GLU A 61 0.55 -15.06 -18.47
N GLY A 62 0.20 -13.77 -18.25
CA GLY A 62 -0.94 -13.36 -17.43
C GLY A 62 -0.64 -13.19 -15.94
N HIS A 63 0.60 -13.34 -15.50
CA HIS A 63 0.97 -13.28 -14.08
C HIS A 63 2.34 -12.64 -13.83
N ARG A 64 2.69 -12.47 -12.54
CA ARG A 64 3.94 -11.86 -12.08
C ARG A 64 4.68 -12.78 -11.08
N ALA A 65 4.47 -14.08 -11.20
CA ALA A 65 4.98 -15.08 -10.26
C ALA A 65 6.52 -15.08 -10.17
N VAL A 66 7.04 -15.53 -9.03
CA VAL A 66 8.48 -15.62 -8.77
C VAL A 66 9.22 -16.45 -9.82
N ALA A 67 10.44 -16.04 -10.16
CA ALA A 67 11.32 -16.71 -11.14
C ALA A 67 10.72 -16.81 -12.55
N THR A 68 9.75 -15.96 -12.91
CA THR A 68 9.20 -15.82 -14.25
C THR A 68 9.62 -14.51 -14.90
N ALA A 69 9.38 -14.39 -16.20
CA ALA A 69 9.62 -13.13 -16.91
C ALA A 69 8.74 -11.98 -16.37
N GLY A 70 7.50 -12.27 -15.94
CA GLY A 70 6.59 -11.31 -15.32
C GLY A 70 7.09 -10.82 -13.95
N GLY A 71 7.54 -11.73 -13.09
CA GLY A 71 8.14 -11.39 -11.80
C GLY A 71 9.40 -10.52 -11.98
N LEU A 72 10.32 -10.92 -12.85
CA LEU A 72 11.54 -10.15 -13.14
C LEU A 72 11.21 -8.76 -13.72
N ALA A 73 10.27 -8.68 -14.64
CA ALA A 73 9.85 -7.39 -15.23
C ALA A 73 9.23 -6.47 -14.19
N THR A 74 8.52 -7.03 -13.19
CA THR A 74 7.97 -6.26 -12.06
C THR A 74 9.09 -5.71 -11.17
N ALA A 75 10.07 -6.52 -10.79
CA ALA A 75 11.24 -6.07 -10.04
C ALA A 75 11.99 -4.94 -10.77
N GLN A 76 12.17 -5.08 -12.08
CA GLN A 76 12.79 -4.06 -12.93
C GLN A 76 11.97 -2.77 -12.97
N TYR A 77 10.65 -2.87 -13.10
CA TYR A 77 9.74 -1.72 -13.07
C TYR A 77 9.87 -0.92 -11.78
N ILE A 78 9.84 -1.59 -10.62
CA ILE A 78 9.99 -0.97 -9.30
C ILE A 78 11.36 -0.28 -9.19
N ARG A 79 12.44 -0.98 -9.55
CA ARG A 79 13.80 -0.41 -9.55
C ARG A 79 13.92 0.82 -10.44
N ASP A 80 13.38 0.76 -11.65
CA ASP A 80 13.50 1.83 -12.63
C ASP A 80 12.65 3.04 -12.23
N TYR A 81 11.51 2.81 -11.58
CA TYR A 81 10.72 3.88 -10.98
C TYR A 81 11.47 4.58 -9.84
N ALA A 82 12.07 3.83 -8.91
CA ALA A 82 12.89 4.42 -7.86
C ALA A 82 14.04 5.27 -8.45
N LYS A 83 14.71 4.77 -9.50
CA LYS A 83 15.76 5.51 -10.20
C LYS A 83 15.25 6.81 -10.83
N GLN A 84 14.05 6.83 -11.42
CA GLN A 84 13.44 8.05 -11.96
C GLN A 84 13.18 9.10 -10.89
N LYS A 85 12.99 8.67 -9.62
CA LYS A 85 12.85 9.55 -8.46
C LYS A 85 14.19 9.94 -7.81
N GLY A 86 15.31 9.58 -8.42
CA GLY A 86 16.65 9.86 -7.90
C GLY A 86 17.09 8.94 -6.75
N LEU A 87 16.35 7.84 -6.55
CA LEU A 87 16.63 6.86 -5.49
C LEU A 87 17.42 5.65 -6.04
N THR A 88 18.12 4.97 -5.15
CA THR A 88 18.82 3.72 -5.47
C THR A 88 18.01 2.54 -4.92
N ALA A 89 17.59 1.65 -5.79
CA ALA A 89 16.99 0.38 -5.43
C ALA A 89 18.03 -0.74 -5.51
N GLN A 90 18.10 -1.54 -4.46
CA GLN A 90 18.93 -2.75 -4.41
C GLN A 90 18.07 -3.96 -4.79
N LEU A 91 18.51 -4.76 -5.75
CA LEU A 91 17.94 -6.07 -6.04
C LEU A 91 18.75 -7.12 -5.27
N ILE A 92 18.11 -7.75 -4.30
CA ILE A 92 18.74 -8.71 -3.39
C ILE A 92 18.26 -10.12 -3.76
N PRO A 93 19.11 -10.95 -4.38
CA PRO A 93 18.70 -12.29 -4.75
C PRO A 93 18.60 -13.21 -3.53
N PHE A 94 17.67 -14.15 -3.61
CA PHE A 94 17.52 -15.26 -2.67
C PHE A 94 17.00 -16.50 -3.39
N GLU A 95 17.09 -17.64 -2.76
CA GLU A 95 16.52 -18.89 -3.25
C GLU A 95 15.40 -19.33 -2.29
N ASN A 96 14.23 -19.69 -2.84
CA ASN A 96 13.11 -20.19 -2.06
C ASN A 96 13.20 -21.71 -1.84
N SER A 97 12.27 -22.30 -1.09
CA SER A 97 12.23 -23.73 -0.79
C SER A 97 12.07 -24.63 -2.03
N LYS A 98 11.54 -24.07 -3.11
CA LYS A 98 11.38 -24.77 -4.40
C LYS A 98 12.59 -24.58 -5.34
N LYS A 99 13.70 -24.04 -4.85
CA LYS A 99 14.91 -23.73 -5.62
C LYS A 99 14.72 -22.70 -6.73
N LYS A 100 13.70 -21.87 -6.62
CA LYS A 100 13.50 -20.73 -7.49
C LYS A 100 14.27 -19.52 -6.96
N VAL A 101 14.90 -18.76 -7.86
CA VAL A 101 15.62 -17.54 -7.52
C VAL A 101 14.67 -16.34 -7.64
N GLY A 102 14.38 -15.72 -6.51
CA GLY A 102 13.63 -14.46 -6.40
C GLY A 102 14.56 -13.27 -6.15
N HIS A 103 14.02 -12.06 -6.21
CA HIS A 103 14.76 -10.80 -6.01
C HIS A 103 13.94 -9.80 -5.19
N ASN A 104 14.25 -9.63 -3.92
CA ASN A 104 13.68 -8.50 -3.19
C ASN A 104 14.19 -7.17 -3.76
N VAL A 105 13.32 -6.17 -3.84
CA VAL A 105 13.71 -4.80 -4.21
C VAL A 105 13.62 -3.92 -2.97
N ILE A 106 14.76 -3.35 -2.55
CA ILE A 106 14.85 -2.53 -1.33
C ILE A 106 15.34 -1.13 -1.70
N VAL A 107 14.58 -0.12 -1.24
CA VAL A 107 14.93 1.30 -1.39
C VAL A 107 15.10 1.91 -0.01
N GLU A 108 16.24 2.54 0.24
CA GLU A 108 16.55 3.25 1.47
C GLU A 108 16.42 4.76 1.27
N ILE A 109 15.70 5.43 2.16
CA ILE A 109 15.70 6.88 2.30
C ILE A 109 16.25 7.20 3.69
N LYS A 110 17.45 7.77 3.74
CA LYS A 110 18.13 8.11 5.00
C LYS A 110 17.37 9.19 5.75
N GLY A 111 17.11 8.93 7.02
CA GLY A 111 16.52 9.87 7.96
C GLY A 111 17.57 10.71 8.71
N GLN A 112 17.07 11.59 9.57
CA GLN A 112 17.92 12.36 10.50
C GLN A 112 18.62 11.43 11.50
N SER A 113 17.91 10.39 11.99
CA SER A 113 18.49 9.31 12.79
C SER A 113 18.76 8.12 11.88
N ILE A 114 20.03 7.65 11.89
CA ILE A 114 20.47 6.48 11.13
C ILE A 114 20.41 5.18 11.97
N ASP A 115 20.25 5.30 13.28
CA ASP A 115 20.19 4.17 14.22
C ASP A 115 18.76 3.63 14.39
N LYS A 116 17.78 4.34 13.85
CA LYS A 116 16.36 3.95 13.87
C LYS A 116 15.81 3.89 12.46
N ALA A 117 15.00 2.87 12.21
CA ALA A 117 14.39 2.65 10.89
C ALA A 117 12.93 2.22 10.99
N ILE A 118 12.15 2.59 9.98
CA ILE A 118 10.82 2.04 9.72
C ILE A 118 10.90 1.30 8.38
N ILE A 119 10.39 0.09 8.33
CA ILE A 119 10.30 -0.70 7.11
C ILE A 119 8.84 -0.75 6.69
N ILE A 120 8.53 -0.37 5.46
CA ILE A 120 7.19 -0.50 4.85
C ILE A 120 7.33 -1.47 3.69
N GLY A 121 6.54 -2.54 3.70
CA GLY A 121 6.69 -3.61 2.72
C GLY A 121 5.39 -4.09 2.09
N ALA A 122 5.48 -4.56 0.86
CA ALA A 122 4.44 -5.28 0.12
C ALA A 122 5.10 -6.31 -0.78
N HIS A 123 4.49 -7.48 -0.97
CA HIS A 123 5.02 -8.40 -1.98
C HIS A 123 4.62 -7.94 -3.39
N TYR A 124 5.47 -8.24 -4.35
CA TYR A 124 5.24 -7.83 -5.73
C TYR A 124 4.98 -9.02 -6.67
N ASP A 125 5.23 -10.24 -6.23
CA ASP A 125 4.86 -11.42 -6.98
C ASP A 125 3.33 -11.65 -6.95
N SER A 126 2.84 -12.49 -7.79
CA SER A 126 1.46 -12.98 -7.80
C SER A 126 1.48 -14.49 -7.93
N VAL A 127 0.34 -15.14 -7.67
CA VAL A 127 0.10 -16.51 -8.11
C VAL A 127 0.20 -16.62 -9.64
N ASP A 128 0.42 -17.83 -10.16
CA ASP A 128 0.47 -18.10 -11.61
C ASP A 128 -0.91 -18.15 -12.28
N GLN A 129 -2.00 -18.13 -11.47
CA GLN A 129 -3.38 -18.14 -11.96
C GLN A 129 -3.90 -16.77 -12.38
N GLY A 130 -3.20 -15.67 -12.05
CA GLY A 130 -3.70 -14.34 -12.35
C GLY A 130 -2.71 -13.19 -12.18
N PRO A 131 -3.12 -11.99 -12.63
CA PRO A 131 -2.23 -10.82 -12.61
C PRO A 131 -1.97 -10.26 -11.21
N GLY A 132 -2.76 -10.63 -10.19
CA GLY A 132 -2.56 -10.20 -8.81
C GLY A 132 -2.58 -8.69 -8.64
N ILE A 133 -3.64 -8.00 -9.09
CA ILE A 133 -3.67 -6.53 -9.07
C ILE A 133 -4.13 -6.00 -7.73
N ASN A 134 -5.07 -6.70 -7.07
CA ASN A 134 -5.35 -6.43 -5.67
C ASN A 134 -4.34 -7.16 -4.79
N ASP A 135 -4.05 -8.41 -5.08
CA ASP A 135 -3.13 -9.29 -4.36
C ASP A 135 -1.82 -9.50 -5.14
N ASN A 136 -0.71 -8.75 -4.92
CA ASN A 136 -0.67 -7.59 -4.04
C ASN A 136 -0.13 -6.35 -4.80
N GLY A 137 -0.57 -6.20 -6.06
CA GLY A 137 -0.28 -4.98 -6.83
C GLY A 137 -0.75 -3.71 -6.10
N SER A 138 -1.85 -3.80 -5.34
CA SER A 138 -2.40 -2.68 -4.57
C SER A 138 -1.46 -2.21 -3.47
N GLY A 139 -0.88 -3.14 -2.72
CA GLY A 139 0.17 -2.83 -1.73
C GLY A 139 1.41 -2.25 -2.38
N VAL A 140 1.87 -2.82 -3.51
CA VAL A 140 3.00 -2.27 -4.28
C VAL A 140 2.74 -0.81 -4.68
N ALA A 141 1.55 -0.50 -5.20
CA ALA A 141 1.22 0.87 -5.62
C ALA A 141 1.22 1.86 -4.45
N VAL A 142 0.70 1.46 -3.28
CA VAL A 142 0.72 2.26 -2.05
C VAL A 142 2.14 2.47 -1.55
N VAL A 143 2.99 1.43 -1.53
CA VAL A 143 4.38 1.54 -1.09
C VAL A 143 5.21 2.41 -2.03
N LEU A 144 4.97 2.35 -3.36
CA LEU A 144 5.61 3.25 -4.33
C LEU A 144 5.19 4.72 -4.13
N GLU A 145 3.93 4.98 -3.85
CA GLU A 145 3.44 6.34 -3.56
C GLU A 145 4.02 6.89 -2.26
N LEU A 146 4.10 6.08 -1.20
CA LEU A 146 4.75 6.46 0.05
C LEU A 146 6.24 6.71 -0.15
N MET A 147 6.92 5.89 -0.93
CA MET A 147 8.32 6.09 -1.29
C MET A 147 8.52 7.46 -2.00
N ASP A 148 7.64 7.79 -2.95
CA ASP A 148 7.69 9.09 -3.66
C ASP A 148 7.46 10.28 -2.73
N TYR A 149 6.52 10.15 -1.80
CA TYR A 149 6.25 11.15 -0.77
C TYR A 149 7.48 11.37 0.14
N TYR A 150 8.07 10.30 0.67
CA TYR A 150 9.22 10.41 1.57
C TYR A 150 10.52 10.79 0.85
N ALA A 151 10.64 10.54 -0.46
CA ALA A 151 11.76 11.02 -1.27
C ALA A 151 11.85 12.54 -1.31
N GLN A 152 10.72 13.24 -1.14
CA GLN A 152 10.64 14.70 -1.15
C GLN A 152 10.78 15.32 0.24
N THR A 153 10.98 14.50 1.27
CA THR A 153 11.07 14.93 2.67
C THR A 153 12.34 14.39 3.30
N THR A 154 12.71 14.91 4.46
CA THR A 154 13.76 14.30 5.30
C THR A 154 13.07 13.65 6.50
N PRO A 155 12.82 12.33 6.50
CA PRO A 155 12.16 11.66 7.61
C PRO A 155 13.02 11.71 8.88
N LYS A 156 12.40 11.63 10.06
CA LYS A 156 13.15 11.61 11.33
C LYS A 156 13.95 10.34 11.51
N GLN A 157 13.44 9.22 11.03
CA GLN A 157 14.11 7.92 11.05
C GLN A 157 14.34 7.46 9.62
N THR A 158 15.35 6.62 9.39
CA THR A 158 15.56 5.99 8.09
C THR A 158 14.32 5.18 7.68
N MET A 159 13.93 5.29 6.41
CA MET A 159 12.80 4.56 5.84
C MET A 159 13.32 3.53 4.85
N TYR A 160 12.86 2.29 4.98
CA TYR A 160 13.07 1.26 3.99
C TYR A 160 11.73 0.94 3.32
N PHE A 161 11.71 1.04 1.99
CA PHE A 161 10.58 0.60 1.16
C PHE A 161 10.99 -0.73 0.56
N ALA A 162 10.30 -1.78 0.97
CA ALA A 162 10.64 -3.15 0.65
C ALA A 162 9.56 -3.77 -0.24
N PHE A 163 9.99 -4.33 -1.36
CA PHE A 163 9.12 -5.04 -2.27
C PHE A 163 9.61 -6.49 -2.31
N TRP A 164 8.81 -7.37 -1.71
CA TRP A 164 9.15 -8.75 -1.50
C TRP A 164 8.79 -9.61 -2.70
N ASP A 165 9.59 -10.62 -2.99
CA ASP A 165 9.31 -11.64 -4.00
C ASP A 165 9.02 -12.97 -3.32
N SER A 166 8.24 -13.84 -3.98
CA SER A 166 7.96 -15.19 -3.47
C SER A 166 7.20 -15.23 -2.14
N GLU A 167 6.30 -14.27 -1.91
CA GLU A 167 5.33 -14.35 -0.81
C GLU A 167 4.41 -15.53 -1.03
N GLU A 168 3.83 -15.64 -2.25
CA GLU A 168 2.90 -16.66 -2.71
C GLU A 168 3.51 -18.09 -2.70
N GLU A 169 4.80 -18.19 -2.62
CA GLU A 169 5.52 -19.46 -2.46
C GLU A 169 6.19 -19.61 -1.10
N GLY A 170 5.51 -19.15 -0.05
CA GLY A 170 5.90 -19.38 1.35
C GLY A 170 6.69 -18.26 2.00
N ILE A 171 6.36 -17.00 1.65
CA ILE A 171 6.88 -15.79 2.34
C ILE A 171 8.43 -15.75 2.30
N ALA A 172 9.01 -16.24 1.19
CA ALA A 172 10.42 -16.54 1.15
C ALA A 172 11.31 -15.29 1.07
N GLY A 173 10.83 -14.23 0.41
CA GLY A 173 11.61 -13.01 0.20
C GLY A 173 11.83 -12.22 1.48
N SER A 174 10.78 -11.88 2.20
CA SER A 174 10.86 -11.20 3.48
C SER A 174 11.61 -12.03 4.52
N LYS A 175 11.39 -13.36 4.53
CA LYS A 175 12.15 -14.28 5.37
C LYS A 175 13.66 -14.22 5.08
N ALA A 176 14.06 -14.31 3.81
CA ALA A 176 15.46 -14.24 3.41
C ALA A 176 16.12 -12.90 3.78
N PHE A 177 15.36 -11.82 3.80
CA PHE A 177 15.82 -10.50 4.24
C PHE A 177 16.03 -10.47 5.75
N VAL A 178 15.03 -10.88 6.55
CA VAL A 178 15.09 -10.87 8.02
C VAL A 178 16.18 -11.80 8.54
N ASP A 179 16.35 -12.98 7.94
CA ASP A 179 17.37 -13.95 8.35
C ASP A 179 18.81 -13.41 8.18
N LYS A 180 19.01 -12.41 7.33
CA LYS A 180 20.31 -11.74 7.13
C LYS A 180 20.52 -10.54 8.05
N MET A 181 19.48 -10.08 8.75
CA MET A 181 19.59 -8.94 9.67
C MET A 181 20.34 -9.34 10.94
N SER A 182 21.30 -8.54 11.33
CA SER A 182 21.96 -8.66 12.64
C SER A 182 21.01 -8.26 13.78
N ALA A 183 21.29 -8.72 15.00
CA ALA A 183 20.54 -8.32 16.19
C ALA A 183 20.49 -6.79 16.36
N LYS A 184 21.60 -6.09 16.07
CA LYS A 184 21.66 -4.62 16.12
C LYS A 184 20.72 -3.97 15.10
N GLN A 185 20.65 -4.49 13.89
CA GLN A 185 19.73 -3.98 12.87
C GLN A 185 18.28 -4.19 13.28
N LEU A 186 17.92 -5.39 13.79
CA LEU A 186 16.58 -5.67 14.30
C LEU A 186 16.21 -4.72 15.45
N GLN A 187 17.09 -4.50 16.41
CA GLN A 187 16.86 -3.55 17.52
C GLN A 187 16.67 -2.09 17.03
N GLY A 188 17.24 -1.75 15.89
CA GLY A 188 17.07 -0.45 15.25
C GLY A 188 15.73 -0.26 14.54
N VAL A 189 14.99 -1.34 14.26
CA VAL A 189 13.70 -1.25 13.57
C VAL A 189 12.60 -0.82 14.55
N SER A 190 12.07 0.38 14.34
CA SER A 190 10.97 0.94 15.15
C SER A 190 9.62 0.36 14.77
N ALA A 191 9.44 -0.08 13.53
CA ALA A 191 8.27 -0.82 13.06
C ALA A 191 8.55 -1.47 11.69
N TYR A 192 7.93 -2.63 11.46
CA TYR A 192 7.63 -3.18 10.15
C TYR A 192 6.14 -2.99 9.87
N ILE A 193 5.80 -2.38 8.74
CA ILE A 193 4.42 -2.13 8.29
C ILE A 193 4.19 -2.92 7.02
N ASN A 194 3.37 -3.95 7.10
CA ASN A 194 2.95 -4.78 5.97
C ASN A 194 1.73 -4.17 5.29
N VAL A 195 1.73 -4.14 3.96
CA VAL A 195 0.64 -3.58 3.15
C VAL A 195 0.21 -4.62 2.15
N ASP A 196 -1.01 -5.14 2.30
CA ASP A 196 -1.49 -6.24 1.51
C ASP A 196 -2.98 -6.10 1.16
N MET A 197 -3.34 -6.38 -0.09
CA MET A 197 -4.71 -6.34 -0.62
C MET A 197 -5.51 -5.05 -0.34
N VAL A 198 -4.83 -3.90 -0.28
CA VAL A 198 -5.42 -2.62 0.14
C VAL A 198 -6.25 -1.91 -0.93
N GLY A 199 -6.48 -2.54 -2.08
CA GLY A 199 -7.37 -2.07 -3.15
C GLY A 199 -8.79 -2.62 -3.07
N THR A 200 -9.12 -3.44 -2.08
CA THR A 200 -10.41 -4.12 -1.93
C THR A 200 -11.58 -3.14 -1.78
N LYS A 201 -12.68 -3.40 -2.50
CA LYS A 201 -13.92 -2.63 -2.41
C LYS A 201 -14.65 -2.92 -1.10
N THR A 202 -15.22 -1.90 -0.46
CA THR A 202 -16.01 -2.01 0.79
C THR A 202 -15.34 -2.92 1.84
N PRO A 203 -14.10 -2.60 2.25
CA PRO A 203 -13.33 -3.54 3.05
C PRO A 203 -13.77 -3.62 4.51
N THR A 204 -13.61 -4.80 5.09
CA THR A 204 -13.34 -4.98 6.52
C THR A 204 -11.82 -4.86 6.71
N ILE A 205 -11.40 -3.96 7.59
CA ILE A 205 -9.99 -3.75 7.86
C ILE A 205 -9.50 -4.83 8.81
N MET A 206 -8.60 -5.67 8.32
CA MET A 206 -7.96 -6.71 9.12
C MET A 206 -6.68 -6.15 9.73
N LEU A 207 -6.58 -6.17 11.05
CA LEU A 207 -5.40 -5.75 11.80
C LEU A 207 -4.83 -6.93 12.57
N VAL A 208 -3.56 -6.83 12.91
CA VAL A 208 -2.91 -7.76 13.84
C VAL A 208 -3.64 -7.76 15.19
N ASP A 209 -3.68 -8.91 15.83
CA ASP A 209 -4.16 -9.05 17.21
C ASP A 209 -2.99 -9.39 18.14
N SER A 210 -2.30 -8.39 18.62
CA SER A 210 -1.16 -8.53 19.51
C SER A 210 -1.55 -9.07 20.90
N THR A 211 -2.79 -8.91 21.28
CA THR A 211 -3.36 -9.37 22.57
C THR A 211 -3.91 -10.79 22.50
N LYS A 212 -4.10 -11.32 21.28
CA LYS A 212 -4.69 -12.63 20.99
C LYS A 212 -6.16 -12.77 21.45
N SER A 213 -6.87 -11.66 21.55
CA SER A 213 -8.29 -11.64 21.90
C SER A 213 -9.15 -12.42 20.89
N SER A 214 -8.78 -12.41 19.61
CA SER A 214 -9.45 -13.20 18.57
C SER A 214 -9.34 -14.71 18.78
N VAL A 215 -8.26 -15.18 19.41
CA VAL A 215 -8.08 -16.60 19.75
C VAL A 215 -9.01 -17.00 20.89
N ASP A 216 -9.17 -16.12 21.89
CA ASP A 216 -10.11 -16.34 23.00
C ASP A 216 -11.56 -16.35 22.51
N GLU A 217 -11.92 -15.44 21.59
CA GLU A 217 -13.23 -15.41 20.94
C GLU A 217 -13.49 -16.69 20.13
N MET A 218 -12.48 -17.12 19.34
CA MET A 218 -12.55 -18.38 18.58
C MET A 218 -12.76 -19.58 19.49
N GLU A 219 -11.99 -19.71 20.56
CA GLU A 219 -12.14 -20.81 21.52
C GLU A 219 -13.53 -20.83 22.16
N GLN A 220 -14.06 -19.67 22.55
CA GLN A 220 -15.42 -19.56 23.09
C GLN A 220 -16.47 -20.01 22.08
N LEU A 221 -16.34 -19.61 20.81
CA LEU A 221 -17.27 -20.01 19.75
C LEU A 221 -17.27 -21.51 19.51
N LEU A 222 -16.08 -22.14 19.47
CA LEU A 222 -15.93 -23.59 19.29
C LEU A 222 -16.54 -24.36 20.46
N LYS A 223 -16.38 -23.88 21.70
CA LYS A 223 -17.06 -24.43 22.89
C LYS A 223 -18.59 -24.32 22.79
N GLN A 224 -19.12 -23.17 22.34
CA GLN A 224 -20.56 -22.97 22.16
C GLN A 224 -21.14 -23.88 21.08
N GLN A 225 -20.36 -24.24 20.06
CA GLN A 225 -20.73 -25.19 19.03
C GLN A 225 -20.64 -26.68 19.50
N ASN A 226 -20.30 -26.89 20.76
CA ASN A 226 -20.10 -28.25 21.38
C ASN A 226 -19.02 -29.07 20.66
N MET A 227 -18.02 -28.41 20.06
CA MET A 227 -16.86 -29.12 19.54
C MET A 227 -16.04 -29.71 20.67
N LYS A 228 -15.46 -30.89 20.45
CA LYS A 228 -14.62 -31.51 21.42
C LYS A 228 -13.27 -30.82 21.56
N PRO A 229 -12.74 -30.62 22.77
CA PRO A 229 -11.45 -29.95 22.96
C PRO A 229 -10.33 -30.57 22.14
N GLU A 230 -10.28 -31.88 21.99
CA GLU A 230 -9.28 -32.60 21.19
C GLU A 230 -9.24 -32.17 19.70
N ASP A 231 -10.36 -31.67 19.17
CA ASP A 231 -10.47 -31.28 17.75
C ASP A 231 -9.95 -29.86 17.50
N TYR A 232 -9.95 -28.96 18.50
CA TYR A 232 -9.56 -27.56 18.31
C TYR A 232 -8.42 -27.07 19.20
N GLN A 233 -8.17 -27.73 20.36
CA GLN A 233 -7.16 -27.28 21.32
C GLN A 233 -5.76 -27.12 20.69
N PRO A 234 -5.26 -28.06 19.84
CA PRO A 234 -3.96 -27.88 19.19
C PRO A 234 -3.86 -26.61 18.33
N LEU A 235 -4.95 -26.23 17.64
CA LEU A 235 -5.00 -24.99 16.88
C LEU A 235 -4.94 -23.77 17.80
N ILE A 236 -5.77 -23.74 18.85
CA ILE A 236 -5.80 -22.63 19.82
C ILE A 236 -4.43 -22.45 20.47
N GLU A 237 -3.78 -23.54 20.90
CA GLU A 237 -2.44 -23.48 21.48
C GLU A 237 -1.39 -22.95 20.48
N SER A 238 -1.46 -23.38 19.22
CA SER A 238 -0.55 -22.89 18.18
C SER A 238 -0.73 -21.38 17.93
N LEU A 239 -1.96 -20.90 17.87
CA LEU A 239 -2.26 -19.47 17.70
C LEU A 239 -1.83 -18.64 18.91
N ARG A 240 -2.01 -19.16 20.13
CA ARG A 240 -1.51 -18.52 21.37
C ARG A 240 0.01 -18.45 21.42
N ALA A 241 0.70 -19.43 20.84
CA ALA A 241 2.16 -19.49 20.79
C ALA A 241 2.79 -18.53 19.74
N VAL A 242 2.00 -17.89 18.87
CA VAL A 242 2.51 -16.92 17.88
C VAL A 242 3.27 -15.81 18.60
N PRO A 243 4.55 -15.55 18.25
CA PRO A 243 5.34 -14.51 18.89
C PRO A 243 4.74 -13.12 18.66
N THR A 244 4.78 -12.28 19.70
CA THR A 244 4.43 -10.85 19.62
C THR A 244 5.55 -10.00 20.18
N HIS A 245 5.64 -8.74 19.76
CA HIS A 245 6.57 -7.75 20.29
C HIS A 245 5.82 -6.75 21.18
N ALA A 246 6.46 -6.26 22.23
CA ALA A 246 5.83 -5.30 23.16
C ALA A 246 5.33 -4.00 22.48
N GLY A 247 5.91 -3.66 21.33
CA GLY A 247 5.50 -2.49 20.53
C GLY A 247 4.26 -2.71 19.65
N ASP A 248 3.85 -3.96 19.40
CA ASP A 248 2.74 -4.26 18.46
C ASP A 248 1.44 -3.60 18.90
N THR A 249 1.10 -3.69 20.19
CA THR A 249 -0.15 -3.13 20.74
C THR A 249 -0.27 -1.61 20.49
N LYS A 250 0.84 -0.88 20.52
CA LYS A 250 0.85 0.57 20.25
C LYS A 250 0.44 0.87 18.81
N LEU A 251 1.00 0.13 17.85
CA LEU A 251 0.71 0.25 16.42
C LEU A 251 -0.73 -0.16 16.11
N GLU A 252 -1.15 -1.30 16.64
CA GLU A 252 -2.51 -1.84 16.53
C GLU A 252 -3.55 -0.86 17.06
N ASN A 253 -3.34 -0.27 18.24
CA ASN A 253 -4.25 0.68 18.85
C ASN A 253 -4.38 1.95 17.99
N TYR A 254 -3.28 2.48 17.44
CA TYR A 254 -3.31 3.61 16.55
C TYR A 254 -4.19 3.32 15.32
N LEU A 255 -3.94 2.23 14.63
CA LEU A 255 -4.70 1.85 13.43
C LEU A 255 -6.17 1.57 13.76
N THR A 256 -6.44 0.89 14.87
CA THR A 256 -7.83 0.64 15.32
C THR A 256 -8.59 1.95 15.51
N GLN A 257 -7.99 2.95 16.17
CA GLN A 257 -8.60 4.25 16.38
C GLN A 257 -8.76 5.01 15.06
N PHE A 258 -7.74 4.97 14.20
CA PHE A 258 -7.76 5.63 12.89
C PHE A 258 -8.93 5.18 12.03
N PHE A 259 -9.15 3.86 11.90
CA PHE A 259 -10.22 3.30 11.08
C PHE A 259 -11.59 3.43 11.72
N LYS A 260 -11.71 3.21 13.04
CA LYS A 260 -12.98 3.39 13.77
C LYS A 260 -13.48 4.83 13.70
N ALA A 261 -12.59 5.82 13.82
CA ALA A 261 -12.94 7.24 13.69
C ALA A 261 -13.49 7.60 12.29
N ARG A 262 -13.24 6.76 11.29
CA ARG A 262 -13.74 6.89 9.90
C ARG A 262 -14.89 5.93 9.59
N SER A 263 -15.43 5.27 10.61
CA SER A 263 -16.56 4.32 10.51
C SER A 263 -16.26 3.10 9.63
N TYR A 264 -15.00 2.71 9.50
CA TYR A 264 -14.66 1.44 8.85
C TYR A 264 -14.78 0.27 9.83
N PRO A 265 -15.33 -0.88 9.38
CA PRO A 265 -15.32 -2.10 10.20
C PRO A 265 -13.88 -2.59 10.39
N VAL A 266 -13.51 -2.82 11.64
CA VAL A 266 -12.19 -3.33 12.01
C VAL A 266 -12.36 -4.68 12.68
N ARG A 267 -11.64 -5.68 12.20
CA ARG A 267 -11.47 -6.98 12.84
C ARG A 267 -9.99 -7.19 13.18
N LYS A 268 -9.73 -7.72 14.35
CA LYS A 268 -8.40 -8.15 14.77
C LYS A 268 -8.31 -9.65 14.63
N ASP A 269 -7.20 -10.13 14.11
CA ASP A 269 -7.02 -11.57 13.90
C ASP A 269 -5.54 -11.95 13.99
N VAL A 270 -5.24 -12.95 14.80
CA VAL A 270 -3.88 -13.50 14.92
C VAL A 270 -3.42 -14.13 13.60
N SER A 271 -4.33 -14.67 12.79
CA SER A 271 -3.98 -15.28 11.51
C SER A 271 -3.39 -14.27 10.52
N THR A 272 -3.73 -12.98 10.60
CA THR A 272 -3.12 -11.93 9.77
C THR A 272 -1.63 -11.73 10.04
N LEU A 273 -1.16 -12.15 11.21
CA LEU A 273 0.28 -12.15 11.53
C LEU A 273 1.04 -13.24 10.78
N LEU A 274 0.36 -14.34 10.44
CA LEU A 274 0.96 -15.54 9.86
C LEU A 274 0.80 -15.60 8.34
N ALA A 275 -0.14 -14.84 7.79
CA ALA A 275 -0.64 -15.02 6.44
C ALA A 275 0.11 -14.20 5.38
N SER A 276 1.10 -13.38 5.76
CA SER A 276 1.81 -12.52 4.81
C SER A 276 3.22 -12.19 5.34
N ASP A 277 3.92 -11.27 4.69
CA ASP A 277 5.30 -10.85 4.98
C ASP A 277 5.54 -10.31 6.41
N THR A 278 4.50 -10.27 7.24
CA THR A 278 4.60 -9.99 8.68
C THR A 278 5.32 -11.13 9.42
N LEU A 279 5.10 -12.38 8.99
CA LEU A 279 5.55 -13.59 9.67
C LEU A 279 7.04 -13.59 10.06
N PRO A 280 7.99 -13.25 9.19
CA PRO A 280 9.41 -13.30 9.55
C PRO A 280 9.84 -12.27 10.59
N PHE A 281 9.06 -11.21 10.79
CA PHE A 281 9.34 -10.12 11.73
C PHE A 281 8.77 -10.34 13.13
N LEU A 282 7.83 -11.29 13.29
CA LEU A 282 7.10 -11.54 14.55
C LEU A 282 8.03 -11.74 15.75
N GLY A 283 7.74 -11.03 16.83
CA GLY A 283 8.53 -11.09 18.08
C GLY A 283 9.92 -10.48 18.00
N LYS A 284 10.41 -10.13 16.83
CA LYS A 284 11.75 -9.54 16.60
C LYS A 284 11.72 -8.01 16.56
N VAL A 285 10.67 -7.43 15.98
CA VAL A 285 10.46 -5.99 15.85
C VAL A 285 8.96 -5.69 16.04
N PRO A 286 8.56 -4.45 16.37
CA PRO A 286 7.16 -4.07 16.35
C PRO A 286 6.58 -4.25 14.95
N VAL A 287 5.38 -4.84 14.83
CA VAL A 287 4.72 -5.09 13.54
C VAL A 287 3.33 -4.46 13.47
N ALA A 288 2.99 -3.97 12.29
CA ALA A 288 1.63 -3.62 11.89
C ALA A 288 1.36 -4.25 10.53
N SER A 289 0.12 -4.68 10.29
CA SER A 289 -0.31 -5.17 8.99
C SER A 289 -1.63 -4.51 8.62
N LEU A 290 -1.72 -4.03 7.39
CA LEU A 290 -2.96 -3.56 6.79
C LEU A 290 -3.34 -4.54 5.71
N VAL A 291 -4.45 -5.25 5.94
CA VAL A 291 -5.07 -6.14 4.96
C VAL A 291 -6.54 -5.80 4.86
N PHE A 292 -7.03 -5.61 3.66
CA PHE A 292 -8.41 -5.20 3.42
C PHE A 292 -9.19 -6.37 2.83
N PHE A 293 -10.02 -7.00 3.65
CA PHE A 293 -10.84 -8.12 3.25
C PHE A 293 -12.26 -7.71 2.87
N ASN A 294 -12.84 -8.45 1.94
CA ASN A 294 -14.27 -8.49 1.66
C ASN A 294 -14.64 -9.96 1.47
N GLU A 295 -14.73 -10.66 2.59
CA GLU A 295 -14.88 -12.12 2.64
C GLU A 295 -16.22 -12.55 2.05
N GLN A 296 -16.17 -13.55 1.21
CA GLN A 296 -17.35 -14.18 0.59
C GLN A 296 -17.22 -15.69 0.59
N MET A 297 -18.34 -16.39 0.81
CA MET A 297 -18.42 -17.83 0.58
C MET A 297 -18.76 -18.09 -0.87
N LYS A 298 -17.87 -18.76 -1.61
CA LYS A 298 -18.09 -19.24 -2.97
C LYS A 298 -18.22 -20.76 -2.95
N GLY A 299 -19.43 -21.22 -2.83
CA GLY A 299 -19.68 -22.61 -2.47
C GLY A 299 -19.16 -22.90 -1.06
N ASN A 300 -18.21 -23.85 -0.94
CA ASN A 300 -17.57 -24.20 0.34
C ASN A 300 -16.19 -23.56 0.54
N VAL A 301 -15.78 -22.64 -0.36
CA VAL A 301 -14.48 -21.96 -0.28
C VAL A 301 -14.70 -20.54 0.21
N LEU A 302 -13.91 -20.13 1.21
CA LEU A 302 -13.82 -18.75 1.65
C LEU A 302 -12.89 -17.98 0.70
N GLU A 303 -13.42 -16.95 0.05
CA GLU A 303 -12.61 -15.95 -0.67
C GLU A 303 -12.40 -14.74 0.25
N PHE A 304 -11.15 -14.33 0.49
CA PHE A 304 -10.81 -13.18 1.32
C PHE A 304 -11.16 -11.85 0.66
N ALA A 305 -11.14 -11.81 -0.68
CA ALA A 305 -11.62 -10.72 -1.50
C ALA A 305 -12.14 -11.28 -2.83
N PRO A 306 -13.01 -10.56 -3.55
CA PRO A 306 -13.44 -10.96 -4.88
C PRO A 306 -12.26 -11.20 -5.81
N CYS A 307 -12.25 -12.34 -6.49
CA CYS A 307 -11.18 -12.75 -7.41
C CYS A 307 -9.82 -13.08 -6.75
N TYR A 308 -9.76 -13.25 -5.44
CA TYR A 308 -8.55 -13.67 -4.74
C TYR A 308 -7.93 -14.92 -5.38
N HIS A 309 -6.64 -14.83 -5.75
CA HIS A 309 -5.87 -15.89 -6.43
C HIS A 309 -6.49 -16.38 -7.77
N GLN A 310 -7.13 -15.48 -8.52
CA GLN A 310 -7.80 -15.83 -9.79
C GLN A 310 -7.42 -14.87 -10.92
N ALA A 311 -7.64 -15.33 -12.16
CA ALA A 311 -7.38 -14.52 -13.37
C ALA A 311 -8.18 -13.20 -13.44
N CYS A 312 -9.28 -13.09 -12.69
CA CYS A 312 -10.08 -11.88 -12.61
C CYS A 312 -9.61 -10.86 -11.58
N ASP A 313 -8.49 -11.09 -10.88
CA ASP A 313 -7.86 -10.07 -10.02
C ASP A 313 -7.16 -9.00 -10.87
N THR A 314 -7.96 -8.06 -11.36
CA THR A 314 -7.59 -7.02 -12.33
C THR A 314 -7.93 -5.63 -11.82
N LEU A 315 -7.56 -4.59 -12.60
CA LEU A 315 -7.87 -3.19 -12.31
C LEU A 315 -9.36 -2.91 -12.03
N GLU A 316 -10.26 -3.70 -12.61
CA GLU A 316 -11.70 -3.55 -12.43
C GLU A 316 -12.14 -3.86 -10.99
N GLY A 317 -11.37 -4.69 -10.27
CA GLY A 317 -11.56 -5.03 -8.87
C GLY A 317 -11.14 -3.95 -7.88
N ILE A 318 -10.33 -2.98 -8.31
CA ILE A 318 -9.73 -1.98 -7.41
C ILE A 318 -10.70 -0.85 -7.04
N GLU A 319 -10.69 -0.49 -5.76
CA GLU A 319 -11.35 0.73 -5.24
C GLU A 319 -10.29 1.78 -4.91
N PRO A 320 -10.20 2.87 -5.70
CA PRO A 320 -9.18 3.90 -5.47
C PRO A 320 -9.25 4.56 -4.09
N LYS A 321 -10.46 4.66 -3.52
CA LYS A 321 -10.62 5.22 -2.16
C LYS A 321 -9.98 4.35 -1.09
N SER A 322 -9.95 3.03 -1.29
CA SER A 322 -9.27 2.10 -0.37
C SER A 322 -7.75 2.30 -0.39
N LEU A 323 -7.17 2.57 -1.58
CA LEU A 323 -5.74 2.91 -1.70
C LEU A 323 -5.41 4.22 -0.95
N ASN A 324 -6.23 5.26 -1.12
CA ASN A 324 -6.05 6.53 -0.39
C ASN A 324 -6.18 6.34 1.12
N LEU A 325 -7.15 5.53 1.55
CA LEU A 325 -7.33 5.19 2.96
C LEU A 325 -6.10 4.50 3.56
N ALA A 326 -5.48 3.59 2.81
CA ALA A 326 -4.25 2.91 3.23
C ALA A 326 -3.07 3.88 3.36
N ILE A 327 -2.88 4.79 2.38
CA ILE A 327 -1.85 5.83 2.47
C ILE A 327 -2.04 6.70 3.71
N ASP A 328 -3.24 7.22 3.93
CA ASP A 328 -3.54 8.08 5.07
C ASP A 328 -3.26 7.37 6.40
N ALA A 329 -3.65 6.09 6.50
CA ALA A 329 -3.41 5.27 7.68
C ALA A 329 -1.91 5.09 7.96
N ILE A 330 -1.13 4.76 6.91
CA ILE A 330 0.30 4.50 7.05
C ILE A 330 1.08 5.80 7.32
N GLN A 331 0.78 6.89 6.63
CA GLN A 331 1.42 8.19 6.90
C GLN A 331 1.17 8.65 8.33
N GLY A 332 -0.08 8.53 8.79
CA GLY A 332 -0.42 8.86 10.17
C GLY A 332 0.27 7.94 11.18
N LEU A 333 0.38 6.63 10.90
CA LEU A 333 1.11 5.68 11.75
C LEU A 333 2.60 6.00 11.80
N VAL A 334 3.24 6.29 10.66
CA VAL A 334 4.65 6.70 10.61
C VAL A 334 4.87 7.98 11.40
N GLN A 335 4.00 8.98 11.25
CA GLN A 335 4.06 10.20 12.04
C GLN A 335 3.94 9.90 13.54
N HIS A 336 3.01 9.02 13.94
CA HIS A 336 2.84 8.60 15.33
C HIS A 336 4.11 7.94 15.88
N ILE A 337 4.72 7.00 15.13
CA ILE A 337 5.96 6.33 15.52
C ILE A 337 7.10 7.34 15.69
N GLN A 338 7.21 8.32 14.78
CA GLN A 338 8.29 9.31 14.80
C GLN A 338 8.13 10.42 15.85
N THR A 339 6.93 10.58 16.41
CA THR A 339 6.63 11.65 17.39
C THR A 339 6.42 11.18 18.81
N THR A 340 6.17 9.88 18.99
CA THR A 340 5.94 9.29 20.32
C THR A 340 7.21 8.56 20.77
N PRO A 341 7.81 8.99 21.89
CA PRO A 341 9.03 8.38 22.44
C PRO A 341 8.85 6.92 22.85
#